data_e2d9f49698484869d7ea1fa7cdbd76bc
#
_entry.id   e2d9f49698484869d7ea1fa7cdbd76bc
#
_cell.length_a   1.000
_cell.length_b   1.000
_cell.length_c   1.000
_cell.angle_alpha   90.00
_cell.angle_beta   90.00
_cell.angle_gamma   90.00
#
_symmetry.space_group_name_H-M   'P 1'
#
loop_
_entity.id
_entity.type
_entity.pdbx_description
1 polymer ?
#
loop_
_entity_poly.entity_id
_entity_poly.type
_entity_poly.pdbx_seq_one_letter_code
_entity_poly.pdbx_strand_id
1 'polypeptide(L)'
;CKQAEESVNEGVNYIVLSDRDVDAAHAAIPSLLAVSAVHHHLISVGKRVQTALIVESGEIREVMHAALLLGFGASALNPYMAFAVIDKLVNEKEIQLDYATAEKKYIKSVCKGLFKIMSKMGISTIRSYRGAKIFEAVGLSEELSNAYFGGLSSRIGGIRLDEVARDAIAFHKEGMEVLKKKGEAELLPNRGLYAFRKDGEKHAWNPETISTLQLATRLGSYKKSVSYTHL
;
A
#
# COMPACT_ATOMS: atom_id res chain seq x y z
N CYS A 1 5.92 4.05 -18.44
CA CYS A 1 7.37 3.73 -18.64
C CYS A 1 7.98 4.57 -19.76
N LYS A 2 7.48 4.50 -21.01
CA LYS A 2 8.04 5.27 -22.14
C LYS A 2 8.08 6.78 -21.90
N GLN A 3 6.98 7.36 -21.43
CA GLN A 3 6.91 8.77 -21.07
C GLN A 3 7.98 9.18 -20.04
N ALA A 4 8.22 8.35 -19.03
CA ALA A 4 9.29 8.60 -18.05
C ALA A 4 10.68 8.56 -18.69
N GLU A 5 10.90 7.65 -19.63
CA GLU A 5 12.15 7.56 -20.39
C GLU A 5 12.36 8.79 -21.30
N GLU A 6 11.31 9.25 -21.97
CA GLU A 6 11.31 10.47 -22.78
C GLU A 6 11.66 11.69 -21.94
N SER A 7 11.01 11.86 -20.77
CA SER A 7 11.30 12.94 -19.84
C SER A 7 12.76 12.94 -19.38
N VAL A 8 13.36 11.78 -19.10
CA VAL A 8 14.78 11.69 -18.76
C VAL A 8 15.67 12.10 -19.93
N ASN A 9 15.30 11.74 -21.16
CA ASN A 9 16.04 12.16 -22.37
C ASN A 9 16.01 13.68 -22.57
N GLU A 10 14.92 14.33 -22.12
CA GLU A 10 14.79 15.80 -22.12
C GLU A 10 15.50 16.47 -20.95
N GLY A 11 16.19 15.72 -20.10
CA GLY A 11 16.97 16.24 -18.98
C GLY A 11 16.17 16.48 -17.69
N VAL A 12 14.99 15.89 -17.56
CA VAL A 12 14.17 16.00 -16.34
C VAL A 12 14.81 15.23 -15.18
N ASN A 13 15.12 15.93 -14.08
CA ASN A 13 15.77 15.37 -12.90
C ASN A 13 14.78 14.78 -11.88
N TYR A 14 13.51 15.16 -11.93
CA TYR A 14 12.47 14.73 -11.01
C TYR A 14 11.22 14.31 -11.77
N ILE A 15 10.81 13.07 -11.62
CA ILE A 15 9.57 12.55 -12.18
C ILE A 15 8.60 12.32 -11.03
N VAL A 16 7.42 12.93 -11.12
CA VAL A 16 6.34 12.74 -10.15
C VAL A 16 5.33 11.75 -10.74
N LEU A 17 5.11 10.65 -10.03
CA LEU A 17 4.03 9.71 -10.29
C LEU A 17 2.87 10.07 -9.36
N SER A 18 1.79 10.59 -9.93
CA SER A 18 0.65 11.13 -9.18
C SER A 18 -0.64 10.42 -9.55
N ASP A 19 -1.51 10.19 -8.56
CA ASP A 19 -2.87 9.71 -8.72
C ASP A 19 -3.94 10.79 -8.49
N ARG A 20 -3.55 12.08 -8.50
CA ARG A 20 -4.49 13.19 -8.24
C ARG A 20 -5.53 13.39 -9.34
N ASP A 21 -5.22 13.05 -10.56
CA ASP A 21 -6.08 13.32 -11.73
C ASP A 21 -7.05 12.17 -12.02
N VAL A 22 -7.48 11.44 -10.98
CA VAL A 22 -8.54 10.43 -11.12
C VAL A 22 -9.89 11.08 -11.28
N ASP A 23 -10.66 10.61 -12.26
CA ASP A 23 -12.02 11.06 -12.53
C ASP A 23 -12.93 9.88 -12.88
N ALA A 24 -14.16 10.13 -13.28
CA ALA A 24 -15.12 9.05 -13.60
C ALA A 24 -14.67 8.13 -14.75
N ALA A 25 -13.76 8.56 -15.62
CA ALA A 25 -13.27 7.83 -16.78
C ALA A 25 -11.85 7.27 -16.59
N HIS A 26 -11.08 7.82 -15.63
CA HIS A 26 -9.67 7.51 -15.42
C HIS A 26 -9.43 6.99 -14.02
N ALA A 27 -9.13 5.70 -13.89
CA ALA A 27 -8.69 5.07 -12.66
C ALA A 27 -7.15 5.13 -12.53
N ALA A 28 -6.66 5.30 -11.31
CA ALA A 28 -5.23 5.26 -11.05
C ALA A 28 -4.68 3.83 -11.19
N ILE A 29 -3.44 3.72 -11.68
CA ILE A 29 -2.64 2.51 -11.54
C ILE A 29 -2.20 2.42 -10.08
N PRO A 30 -2.28 1.25 -9.41
CA PRO A 30 -1.76 1.08 -8.05
C PRO A 30 -0.33 1.63 -7.92
N SER A 31 -0.11 2.49 -6.94
CA SER A 31 1.12 3.30 -6.84
C SER A 31 2.40 2.45 -6.75
N LEU A 32 2.33 1.31 -6.06
CA LEU A 32 3.44 0.38 -5.95
C LEU A 32 3.79 -0.26 -7.31
N LEU A 33 2.79 -0.65 -8.09
CA LEU A 33 2.99 -1.18 -9.44
C LEU A 33 3.58 -0.11 -10.36
N ALA A 34 3.05 1.12 -10.30
CA ALA A 34 3.51 2.23 -11.12
C ALA A 34 4.98 2.58 -10.85
N VAL A 35 5.37 2.76 -9.57
CA VAL A 35 6.75 3.12 -9.23
C VAL A 35 7.73 2.00 -9.55
N SER A 36 7.36 0.74 -9.28
CA SER A 36 8.22 -0.41 -9.56
C SER A 36 8.43 -0.60 -11.06
N ALA A 37 7.36 -0.50 -11.85
CA ALA A 37 7.44 -0.60 -13.32
C ALA A 37 8.35 0.48 -13.91
N VAL A 38 8.18 1.75 -13.50
CA VAL A 38 9.03 2.86 -13.99
C VAL A 38 10.46 2.69 -13.52
N HIS A 39 10.68 2.30 -12.26
CA HIS A 39 12.00 2.06 -11.70
C HIS A 39 12.78 1.00 -12.49
N HIS A 40 12.18 -0.18 -12.72
CA HIS A 40 12.83 -1.28 -13.42
C HIS A 40 12.99 -1.00 -14.92
N HIS A 41 12.02 -0.30 -15.54
CA HIS A 41 12.17 0.16 -16.92
C HIS A 41 13.36 1.11 -17.07
N LEU A 42 13.49 2.11 -16.21
CA LEU A 42 14.64 3.04 -16.26
C LEU A 42 15.98 2.35 -15.96
N ILE A 43 15.99 1.27 -15.16
CA ILE A 43 17.18 0.42 -14.98
C ILE A 43 17.52 -0.28 -16.30
N SER A 44 16.55 -0.92 -16.94
CA SER A 44 16.77 -1.70 -18.17
C SER A 44 17.32 -0.87 -19.33
N VAL A 45 16.99 0.43 -19.38
CA VAL A 45 17.49 1.39 -20.38
C VAL A 45 18.68 2.22 -19.88
N GLY A 46 19.25 1.92 -18.70
CA GLY A 46 20.44 2.57 -18.15
C GLY A 46 20.25 4.02 -17.67
N LYS A 47 19.02 4.46 -17.43
CA LYS A 47 18.69 5.86 -17.12
C LYS A 47 18.29 6.11 -15.67
N ARG A 48 18.12 5.07 -14.86
CA ARG A 48 17.56 5.19 -13.51
C ARG A 48 18.31 6.16 -12.59
N VAL A 49 19.60 6.29 -12.74
CA VAL A 49 20.45 7.14 -11.90
C VAL A 49 20.38 8.64 -12.25
N GLN A 50 19.78 8.97 -13.38
CA GLN A 50 19.69 10.35 -13.88
C GLN A 50 18.50 11.12 -13.32
N THR A 51 17.52 10.43 -12.71
CA THR A 51 16.30 11.05 -12.20
C THR A 51 15.87 10.50 -10.86
N ALA A 52 15.19 11.31 -10.06
CA ALA A 52 14.49 10.88 -8.85
C ALA A 52 13.01 10.60 -9.14
N LEU A 53 12.46 9.53 -8.55
CA LEU A 53 11.04 9.21 -8.63
C LEU A 53 10.35 9.67 -7.34
N ILE A 54 9.38 10.56 -7.48
CA ILE A 54 8.54 11.06 -6.40
C ILE A 54 7.17 10.41 -6.57
N VAL A 55 6.63 9.81 -5.51
CA VAL A 55 5.29 9.23 -5.54
C VAL A 55 4.35 10.14 -4.74
N GLU A 56 3.37 10.70 -5.41
CA GLU A 56 2.28 11.47 -4.84
C GLU A 56 1.01 10.63 -4.92
N SER A 57 0.56 10.07 -3.80
CA SER A 57 -0.54 9.10 -3.82
C SER A 57 -1.43 9.15 -2.59
N GLY A 58 -2.73 8.98 -2.83
CA GLY A 58 -3.74 8.78 -1.79
C GLY A 58 -3.65 7.41 -1.10
N GLU A 59 -2.96 6.45 -1.71
CA GLU A 59 -2.78 5.10 -1.12
C GLU A 59 -1.79 5.10 0.06
N ILE A 60 -0.94 6.12 0.19
CA ILE A 60 0.09 6.19 1.23
C ILE A 60 -0.54 6.62 2.54
N ARG A 61 -0.70 5.70 3.49
CA ARG A 61 -1.37 5.97 4.77
C ARG A 61 -0.52 5.58 5.97
N GLU A 62 0.30 4.56 5.85
CA GLU A 62 1.04 3.95 6.95
C GLU A 62 2.47 3.55 6.58
N VAL A 63 3.20 3.08 7.58
CA VAL A 63 4.62 2.71 7.47
C VAL A 63 4.88 1.66 6.38
N MET A 64 4.01 0.64 6.26
CA MET A 64 4.18 -0.43 5.27
C MET A 64 4.12 0.12 3.85
N HIS A 65 3.16 1.01 3.55
CA HIS A 65 3.07 1.64 2.23
C HIS A 65 4.32 2.43 1.89
N ALA A 66 4.83 3.24 2.84
CA ALA A 66 6.07 3.98 2.64
C ALA A 66 7.29 3.05 2.48
N ALA A 67 7.36 1.97 3.27
CA ALA A 67 8.44 0.99 3.20
C ALA A 67 8.50 0.29 1.82
N LEU A 68 7.35 -0.12 1.30
CA LEU A 68 7.25 -0.76 -0.01
C LEU A 68 7.64 0.21 -1.14
N LEU A 69 7.04 1.39 -1.18
CA LEU A 69 7.31 2.37 -2.24
C LEU A 69 8.80 2.77 -2.30
N LEU A 70 9.43 3.03 -1.14
CA LEU A 70 10.85 3.30 -1.07
C LEU A 70 11.69 2.08 -1.49
N GLY A 71 11.30 0.88 -1.04
CA GLY A 71 11.96 -0.37 -1.41
C GLY A 71 11.94 -0.65 -2.90
N PHE A 72 10.85 -0.28 -3.58
CA PHE A 72 10.66 -0.48 -5.01
C PHE A 72 10.98 0.75 -5.88
N GLY A 73 11.70 1.73 -5.35
CA GLY A 73 12.35 2.72 -6.19
C GLY A 73 11.98 4.18 -5.94
N ALA A 74 10.99 4.49 -5.11
CA ALA A 74 10.68 5.88 -4.79
C ALA A 74 11.86 6.59 -4.10
N SER A 75 12.06 7.85 -4.43
CA SER A 75 13.05 8.72 -3.80
C SER A 75 12.42 9.61 -2.73
N ALA A 76 11.17 10.01 -2.94
CA ALA A 76 10.37 10.77 -2.00
C ALA A 76 8.90 10.38 -2.12
N LEU A 77 8.12 10.65 -1.07
CA LEU A 77 6.70 10.32 -0.97
C LEU A 77 5.90 11.56 -0.55
N ASN A 78 4.77 11.78 -1.21
CA ASN A 78 3.77 12.78 -0.82
C ASN A 78 2.43 12.08 -0.52
N PRO A 79 2.14 11.76 0.75
CA PRO A 79 0.88 11.15 1.17
C PRO A 79 -0.25 12.21 1.29
N TYR A 80 -0.60 12.86 0.19
CA TYR A 80 -1.47 14.03 0.20
C TYR A 80 -2.84 13.76 0.83
N MET A 81 -3.40 12.57 0.65
CA MET A 81 -4.70 12.21 1.24
C MET A 81 -4.60 12.03 2.76
N ALA A 82 -3.49 11.48 3.27
CA ALA A 82 -3.27 11.38 4.71
C ALA A 82 -3.17 12.79 5.33
N PHE A 83 -2.52 13.73 4.65
CA PHE A 83 -2.47 15.13 5.10
C PHE A 83 -3.84 15.79 5.08
N ALA A 84 -4.65 15.56 4.03
CA ALA A 84 -6.01 16.07 3.96
C ALA A 84 -6.92 15.51 5.07
N VAL A 85 -6.76 14.22 5.41
CA VAL A 85 -7.48 13.60 6.53
C VAL A 85 -7.06 14.21 7.86
N ILE A 86 -5.75 14.44 8.07
CA ILE A 86 -5.26 15.10 9.29
C ILE A 86 -5.84 16.51 9.43
N ASP A 87 -5.85 17.29 8.34
CA ASP A 87 -6.45 18.62 8.33
C ASP A 87 -7.94 18.57 8.71
N LYS A 88 -8.70 17.66 8.12
CA LYS A 88 -10.11 17.45 8.46
C LYS A 88 -10.29 17.13 9.95
N LEU A 89 -9.53 16.17 10.50
CA LEU A 89 -9.65 15.77 11.90
C LEU A 89 -9.27 16.88 12.88
N VAL A 90 -8.33 17.76 12.52
CA VAL A 90 -7.99 18.96 13.29
C VAL A 90 -9.14 19.96 13.26
N ASN A 91 -9.72 20.23 12.09
CA ASN A 91 -10.82 21.17 11.91
C ASN A 91 -12.10 20.69 12.62
N GLU A 92 -12.36 19.39 12.65
CA GLU A 92 -13.47 18.75 13.37
C GLU A 92 -13.18 18.60 14.88
N LYS A 93 -12.01 19.02 15.38
CA LYS A 93 -11.56 18.94 16.77
C LYS A 93 -11.43 17.52 17.33
N GLU A 94 -11.35 16.52 16.45
CA GLU A 94 -11.03 15.13 16.81
C GLU A 94 -9.56 15.01 17.27
N ILE A 95 -8.68 15.84 16.69
CA ILE A 95 -7.28 15.99 17.10
C ILE A 95 -7.11 17.36 17.74
N GLN A 96 -6.71 17.39 19.03
CA GLN A 96 -6.49 18.62 19.80
C GLN A 96 -5.07 19.16 19.60
N LEU A 97 -4.69 19.40 18.35
CA LEU A 97 -3.42 19.98 17.91
C LEU A 97 -3.68 20.94 16.76
N ASP A 98 -2.75 21.85 16.49
CA ASP A 98 -2.73 22.55 15.21
C ASP A 98 -2.27 21.62 14.09
N TYR A 99 -2.66 21.97 12.84
CA TYR A 99 -2.36 21.15 11.67
C TYR A 99 -0.87 20.89 11.50
N ALA A 100 -0.02 21.92 11.60
CA ALA A 100 1.42 21.78 11.39
C ALA A 100 2.07 20.83 12.40
N THR A 101 1.61 20.88 13.64
CA THR A 101 2.06 19.95 14.70
C THR A 101 1.59 18.51 14.44
N ALA A 102 0.33 18.34 14.03
CA ALA A 102 -0.25 17.03 13.71
C ALA A 102 0.44 16.38 12.50
N GLU A 103 0.63 17.12 11.41
CA GLU A 103 1.38 16.71 10.23
C GLU A 103 2.81 16.29 10.58
N LYS A 104 3.54 17.11 11.32
CA LYS A 104 4.92 16.82 11.77
C LYS A 104 4.99 15.54 12.61
N LYS A 105 4.01 15.30 13.46
CA LYS A 105 3.93 14.07 14.28
C LYS A 105 3.66 12.85 13.39
N TYR A 106 2.78 12.95 12.40
CA TYR A 106 2.52 11.88 11.44
C TYR A 106 3.79 11.53 10.65
N ILE A 107 4.45 12.53 10.04
CA ILE A 107 5.72 12.33 9.32
C ILE A 107 6.76 11.65 10.22
N LYS A 108 6.95 12.17 11.45
CA LYS A 108 7.89 11.58 12.42
C LYS A 108 7.54 10.14 12.75
N SER A 109 6.27 9.80 12.87
CA SER A 109 5.81 8.44 13.17
C SER A 109 6.14 7.47 12.02
N VAL A 110 5.86 7.88 10.77
CA VAL A 110 6.18 7.07 9.57
C VAL A 110 7.69 6.90 9.46
N CYS A 111 8.48 7.96 9.60
CA CYS A 111 9.95 7.90 9.57
C CYS A 111 10.51 6.97 10.66
N LYS A 112 9.98 7.06 11.89
CA LYS A 112 10.39 6.18 13.00
C LYS A 112 10.08 4.71 12.70
N GLY A 113 8.93 4.44 12.07
CA GLY A 113 8.59 3.10 11.61
C GLY A 113 9.54 2.57 10.53
N LEU A 114 9.88 3.40 9.55
CA LEU A 114 10.87 3.07 8.52
C LEU A 114 12.25 2.76 9.13
N PHE A 115 12.73 3.59 10.04
CA PHE A 115 14.00 3.33 10.73
C PHE A 115 13.98 2.01 11.50
N LYS A 116 12.84 1.65 12.10
CA LYS A 116 12.68 0.36 12.77
C LYS A 116 12.79 -0.82 11.80
N ILE A 117 12.16 -0.71 10.62
CA ILE A 117 12.26 -1.73 9.56
C ILE A 117 13.71 -1.85 9.07
N MET A 118 14.34 -0.73 8.73
CA MET A 118 15.72 -0.70 8.25
C MET A 118 16.70 -1.27 9.29
N SER A 119 16.51 -0.91 10.55
CA SER A 119 17.32 -1.43 11.66
C SER A 119 17.20 -2.94 11.80
N LYS A 120 15.99 -3.49 11.68
CA LYS A 120 15.77 -4.95 11.72
C LYS A 120 16.39 -5.68 10.54
N MET A 121 16.47 -5.04 9.37
CA MET A 121 17.10 -5.58 8.17
C MET A 121 18.63 -5.33 8.14
N GLY A 122 19.19 -4.59 9.09
CA GLY A 122 20.60 -4.23 9.12
C GLY A 122 21.00 -3.24 8.02
N ILE A 123 20.06 -2.44 7.50
CA ILE A 123 20.28 -1.48 6.42
C ILE A 123 20.33 -0.07 7.01
N SER A 124 21.46 0.63 6.86
CA SER A 124 21.70 1.94 7.49
C SER A 124 21.32 3.14 6.62
N THR A 125 21.15 2.98 5.31
CA THR A 125 20.85 4.07 4.40
C THR A 125 19.66 3.76 3.49
N ILE A 126 18.85 4.77 3.15
CA ILE A 126 17.73 4.64 2.19
C ILE A 126 18.24 4.21 0.80
N ARG A 127 19.45 4.67 0.43
CA ARG A 127 20.03 4.28 -0.85
C ARG A 127 20.28 2.77 -0.95
N SER A 128 20.76 2.16 0.11
CA SER A 128 20.97 0.71 0.20
C SER A 128 19.67 -0.07 0.41
N TYR A 129 18.64 0.57 0.98
CA TYR A 129 17.32 0.00 1.16
C TYR A 129 16.58 -0.16 -0.17
N ARG A 130 16.74 0.79 -1.07
CA ARG A 130 16.10 0.80 -2.39
C ARG A 130 16.62 -0.33 -3.24
N GLY A 131 15.73 -1.21 -3.72
CA GLY A 131 16.10 -2.38 -4.52
C GLY A 131 16.80 -3.50 -3.75
N ALA A 132 16.78 -3.49 -2.41
CA ALA A 132 17.44 -4.51 -1.58
C ALA A 132 16.75 -5.90 -1.62
N LYS A 133 15.62 -6.03 -2.32
CA LYS A 133 14.81 -7.28 -2.42
C LYS A 133 14.49 -7.92 -1.06
N ILE A 134 14.18 -7.09 -0.07
CA ILE A 134 13.85 -7.52 1.31
C ILE A 134 12.38 -7.92 1.47
N PHE A 135 11.60 -7.82 0.44
CA PHE A 135 10.20 -8.22 0.39
C PHE A 135 10.03 -9.55 -0.36
N GLU A 136 8.94 -10.20 -0.12
CA GLU A 136 8.50 -11.40 -0.83
C GLU A 136 7.07 -11.19 -1.30
N ALA A 137 6.76 -11.60 -2.52
CA ALA A 137 5.40 -11.57 -3.02
C ALA A 137 4.62 -12.81 -2.56
N VAL A 138 3.38 -12.61 -2.18
CA VAL A 138 2.44 -13.67 -1.85
C VAL A 138 1.18 -13.45 -2.69
N GLY A 139 0.80 -14.43 -3.49
CA GLY A 139 -0.40 -14.37 -4.31
C GLY A 139 -0.25 -13.55 -5.60
N LEU A 140 0.96 -13.23 -6.04
CA LEU A 140 1.23 -12.66 -7.37
C LEU A 140 1.74 -13.75 -8.32
N SER A 141 1.32 -13.71 -9.58
CA SER A 141 1.88 -14.60 -10.58
C SER A 141 3.37 -14.33 -10.81
N GLU A 142 4.12 -15.35 -11.18
CA GLU A 142 5.54 -15.22 -11.50
C GLU A 142 5.76 -14.26 -12.68
N GLU A 143 4.87 -14.29 -13.67
CA GLU A 143 4.88 -13.39 -14.82
C GLU A 143 4.80 -11.92 -14.38
N LEU A 144 3.85 -11.58 -13.50
CA LEU A 144 3.67 -10.24 -12.95
C LEU A 144 4.91 -9.80 -12.15
N SER A 145 5.41 -10.69 -11.30
CA SER A 145 6.60 -10.45 -10.48
C SER A 145 7.84 -10.18 -11.32
N ASN A 146 8.07 -11.00 -12.35
CA ASN A 146 9.22 -10.83 -13.23
C ASN A 146 9.13 -9.57 -14.09
N ALA A 147 7.93 -9.25 -14.61
CA ALA A 147 7.74 -8.11 -15.49
C ALA A 147 7.88 -6.75 -14.79
N TYR A 148 7.38 -6.64 -13.56
CA TYR A 148 7.22 -5.32 -12.90
C TYR A 148 7.92 -5.18 -11.56
N PHE A 149 8.31 -6.27 -10.90
CA PHE A 149 8.93 -6.25 -9.56
C PHE A 149 10.37 -6.78 -9.54
N GLY A 150 11.03 -6.78 -10.71
CA GLY A 150 12.44 -7.16 -10.82
C GLY A 150 12.73 -8.61 -10.44
N GLY A 151 11.78 -9.53 -10.68
CA GLY A 151 11.91 -10.93 -10.33
C GLY A 151 11.87 -11.17 -8.82
N LEU A 152 11.02 -10.43 -8.11
CA LEU A 152 10.75 -10.67 -6.70
C LEU A 152 10.22 -12.10 -6.50
N SER A 153 10.76 -12.82 -5.51
CA SER A 153 10.33 -14.17 -5.21
C SER A 153 8.84 -14.24 -4.86
N SER A 154 8.11 -15.13 -5.53
CA SER A 154 6.71 -15.44 -5.25
C SER A 154 6.55 -16.94 -5.13
N ARG A 155 6.59 -17.45 -3.89
CA ARG A 155 6.46 -18.89 -3.61
C ARG A 155 5.04 -19.40 -3.79
N ILE A 156 4.07 -18.51 -3.58
CA ILE A 156 2.65 -18.79 -3.80
C ILE A 156 2.20 -17.89 -4.94
N GLY A 157 2.02 -18.49 -6.11
CA GLY A 157 1.47 -17.81 -7.27
C GLY A 157 0.03 -17.34 -7.02
N GLY A 158 -0.50 -16.55 -7.94
CA GLY A 158 -1.86 -16.02 -7.80
C GLY A 158 -2.22 -15.08 -8.93
N ILE A 159 -2.67 -13.89 -8.59
CA ILE A 159 -3.27 -12.92 -9.51
C ILE A 159 -2.27 -12.42 -10.57
N ARG A 160 -2.80 -12.14 -11.74
CA ARG A 160 -2.12 -11.59 -12.91
C ARG A 160 -2.44 -10.11 -13.05
N LEU A 161 -1.80 -9.45 -14.01
CA LEU A 161 -1.98 -8.02 -14.24
C LEU A 161 -3.43 -7.63 -14.55
N ASP A 162 -4.14 -8.45 -15.31
CA ASP A 162 -5.55 -8.20 -15.65
C ASP A 162 -6.48 -8.29 -14.43
N GLU A 163 -6.14 -9.10 -13.44
CA GLU A 163 -6.86 -9.19 -12.16
C GLU A 163 -6.57 -7.99 -11.28
N VAL A 164 -5.31 -7.56 -11.19
CA VAL A 164 -4.95 -6.30 -10.51
C VAL A 164 -5.69 -5.12 -11.13
N ALA A 165 -5.77 -5.05 -12.45
CA ALA A 165 -6.50 -3.98 -13.15
C ALA A 165 -8.01 -4.04 -12.86
N ARG A 166 -8.62 -5.23 -12.85
CA ARG A 166 -10.05 -5.40 -12.50
C ARG A 166 -10.34 -4.92 -11.08
N ASP A 167 -9.50 -5.26 -10.13
CA ASP A 167 -9.65 -4.85 -8.74
C ASP A 167 -9.51 -3.32 -8.59
N ALA A 168 -8.49 -2.73 -9.23
CA ALA A 168 -8.31 -1.27 -9.22
C ALA A 168 -9.53 -0.55 -9.82
N ILE A 169 -10.08 -1.04 -10.93
CA ILE A 169 -11.28 -0.48 -11.56
C ILE A 169 -12.52 -0.68 -10.66
N ALA A 170 -12.65 -1.81 -9.97
CA ALA A 170 -13.76 -2.06 -9.06
C ALA A 170 -13.73 -1.08 -7.88
N PHE A 171 -12.59 -0.88 -7.23
CA PHE A 171 -12.42 0.12 -6.18
C PHE A 171 -12.70 1.55 -6.66
N HIS A 172 -12.19 1.88 -7.85
CA HIS A 172 -12.44 3.18 -8.46
C HIS A 172 -13.93 3.45 -8.69
N LYS A 173 -14.66 2.49 -9.27
CA LYS A 173 -16.11 2.59 -9.50
C LYS A 173 -16.88 2.77 -8.19
N GLU A 174 -16.56 1.98 -7.16
CA GLU A 174 -17.17 2.10 -5.83
C GLU A 174 -16.95 3.50 -5.24
N GLY A 175 -15.71 4.03 -5.31
CA GLY A 175 -15.41 5.39 -4.86
C GLY A 175 -16.19 6.46 -5.62
N MET A 176 -16.33 6.33 -6.94
CA MET A 176 -17.08 7.27 -7.76
C MET A 176 -18.59 7.21 -7.51
N GLU A 177 -19.14 6.04 -7.14
CA GLU A 177 -20.55 5.90 -6.75
C GLU A 177 -20.85 6.62 -5.44
N VAL A 178 -19.95 6.53 -4.45
CA VAL A 178 -20.07 7.26 -3.18
C VAL A 178 -20.08 8.77 -3.42
N LEU A 179 -19.22 9.28 -4.30
CA LEU A 179 -19.16 10.71 -4.63
C LEU A 179 -20.44 11.23 -5.32
N LYS A 180 -21.18 10.38 -6.03
CA LYS A 180 -22.45 10.75 -6.70
C LYS A 180 -23.61 10.91 -5.72
N LYS A 181 -23.58 10.24 -4.58
CA LYS A 181 -24.59 10.33 -3.53
C LYS A 181 -24.42 11.63 -2.73
N LYS A 182 -24.96 12.73 -3.26
CA LYS A 182 -24.95 14.03 -2.58
C LYS A 182 -25.88 14.00 -1.38
N GLY A 183 -25.36 14.21 -0.15
CA GLY A 183 -26.16 14.65 1.00
C GLY A 183 -26.09 13.80 2.26
N GLU A 184 -25.78 12.53 2.20
CA GLU A 184 -25.49 11.73 3.39
C GLU A 184 -24.07 11.23 3.27
N ALA A 185 -23.22 11.54 4.25
CA ALA A 185 -21.91 10.95 4.37
C ALA A 185 -22.06 9.46 4.67
N GLU A 186 -22.36 8.66 3.64
CA GLU A 186 -22.23 7.22 3.76
C GLU A 186 -20.77 6.93 4.11
N LEU A 187 -20.55 6.43 5.30
CA LEU A 187 -19.25 5.93 5.70
C LEU A 187 -18.84 4.85 4.71
N LEU A 188 -17.64 4.97 4.17
CA LEU A 188 -17.07 3.89 3.35
C LEU A 188 -17.11 2.58 4.14
N PRO A 189 -17.46 1.45 3.50
CA PRO A 189 -17.55 0.18 4.19
C PRO A 189 -16.19 -0.17 4.81
N ASN A 190 -16.20 -0.50 6.10
CA ASN A 190 -14.98 -0.99 6.75
C ASN A 190 -14.77 -2.45 6.36
N ARG A 191 -13.86 -2.70 5.42
CA ARG A 191 -13.57 -4.03 4.89
C ARG A 191 -12.88 -4.97 5.88
N GLY A 192 -12.53 -4.50 7.08
CA GLY A 192 -11.93 -5.33 8.12
C GLY A 192 -10.51 -5.79 7.82
N LEU A 193 -9.72 -5.03 7.08
CA LEU A 193 -8.36 -5.38 6.66
C LEU A 193 -7.41 -5.68 7.85
N TYR A 194 -7.48 -4.87 8.91
CA TYR A 194 -6.59 -5.00 10.09
C TYR A 194 -7.25 -5.70 11.28
N ALA A 195 -8.57 -5.65 11.36
CA ALA A 195 -9.32 -6.25 12.44
C ALA A 195 -10.61 -6.84 11.88
N PHE A 196 -11.01 -7.99 12.40
CA PHE A 196 -12.25 -8.66 12.02
C PHE A 196 -13.44 -7.70 12.05
N ARG A 197 -14.24 -7.72 10.99
CA ARG A 197 -15.57 -7.10 10.87
C ARG A 197 -16.55 -8.11 10.31
N LYS A 198 -17.78 -8.11 10.82
CA LYS A 198 -18.80 -9.13 10.50
C LYS A 198 -19.00 -9.34 9.00
N ASP A 199 -19.03 -8.28 8.23
CA ASP A 199 -19.27 -8.31 6.79
C ASP A 199 -18.03 -7.88 5.98
N GLY A 200 -16.85 -7.97 6.60
CA GLY A 200 -15.56 -7.62 6.00
C GLY A 200 -14.77 -8.83 5.54
N GLU A 201 -13.47 -8.63 5.39
CA GLU A 201 -12.52 -9.66 4.98
C GLU A 201 -12.50 -10.83 5.95
N LYS A 202 -12.38 -12.04 5.41
CA LYS A 202 -12.26 -13.26 6.23
C LYS A 202 -10.87 -13.33 6.85
N HIS A 203 -10.84 -13.48 8.18
CA HIS A 203 -9.61 -13.67 8.94
C HIS A 203 -9.53 -15.10 9.46
N ALA A 204 -8.35 -15.72 9.41
CA ALA A 204 -8.09 -17.00 10.05
C ALA A 204 -8.35 -16.93 11.57
N TRP A 205 -8.00 -15.80 12.18
CA TRP A 205 -8.29 -15.49 13.57
C TRP A 205 -9.52 -14.58 13.67
N ASN A 206 -10.67 -15.18 13.80
CA ASN A 206 -11.96 -14.52 13.98
C ASN A 206 -12.57 -14.88 15.35
N PRO A 207 -13.69 -14.25 15.79
CA PRO A 207 -14.30 -14.56 17.07
C PRO A 207 -14.69 -16.02 17.27
N GLU A 208 -15.08 -16.72 16.20
CA GLU A 208 -15.48 -18.12 16.26
C GLU A 208 -14.27 -19.04 16.46
N THR A 209 -13.19 -18.84 15.68
CA THR A 209 -11.95 -19.62 15.84
C THR A 209 -11.36 -19.45 17.24
N ILE A 210 -11.32 -18.20 17.74
CA ILE A 210 -10.79 -17.89 19.06
C ILE A 210 -11.66 -18.51 20.17
N SER A 211 -12.98 -18.36 20.10
CA SER A 211 -13.89 -18.91 21.13
C SER A 211 -13.85 -20.43 21.16
N THR A 212 -13.82 -21.09 20.00
CA THR A 212 -13.73 -22.53 19.89
C THR A 212 -12.40 -23.08 20.44
N LEU A 213 -11.30 -22.42 20.12
CA LEU A 213 -9.96 -22.77 20.63
C LEU A 213 -9.90 -22.62 22.17
N GLN A 214 -10.39 -21.51 22.69
CA GLN A 214 -10.43 -21.26 24.14
C GLN A 214 -11.31 -22.28 24.87
N LEU A 215 -12.47 -22.61 24.30
CA LEU A 215 -13.38 -23.60 24.86
C LEU A 215 -12.75 -25.00 24.85
N ALA A 216 -12.12 -25.40 23.74
CA ALA A 216 -11.40 -26.67 23.64
C ALA A 216 -10.32 -26.81 24.71
N THR A 217 -9.55 -25.74 24.92
CA THR A 217 -8.47 -25.71 25.92
C THR A 217 -9.01 -25.79 27.36
N ARG A 218 -10.04 -25.00 27.67
CA ARG A 218 -10.65 -24.99 29.04
C ARG A 218 -11.30 -26.30 29.42
N LEU A 219 -11.91 -27.00 28.45
CA LEU A 219 -12.59 -28.29 28.69
C LEU A 219 -11.68 -29.50 28.50
N GLY A 220 -10.43 -29.33 28.04
CA GLY A 220 -9.55 -30.43 27.63
C GLY A 220 -10.16 -31.32 26.54
N SER A 221 -11.01 -30.75 25.66
CA SER A 221 -11.82 -31.49 24.71
C SER A 221 -11.14 -31.60 23.34
N TYR A 222 -10.63 -32.79 23.01
CA TYR A 222 -10.07 -33.06 21.69
C TYR A 222 -11.08 -32.82 20.55
N LYS A 223 -12.35 -33.24 20.73
CA LYS A 223 -13.41 -33.03 19.73
C LYS A 223 -13.59 -31.52 19.40
N LYS A 224 -13.54 -30.66 20.39
CA LYS A 224 -13.61 -29.20 20.19
C LYS A 224 -12.34 -28.65 19.52
N SER A 225 -11.19 -29.20 19.82
CA SER A 225 -9.94 -28.84 19.16
C SER A 225 -9.95 -29.21 17.67
N VAL A 226 -10.50 -30.38 17.32
CA VAL A 226 -10.68 -30.78 15.91
C VAL A 226 -11.63 -29.82 15.19
N SER A 227 -12.74 -29.42 15.82
CA SER A 227 -13.68 -28.45 15.23
C SER A 227 -13.02 -27.12 14.88
N TYR A 228 -12.04 -26.65 15.68
CA TYR A 228 -11.28 -25.44 15.39
C TYR A 228 -10.46 -25.53 14.10
N THR A 229 -9.92 -26.68 13.77
CA THR A 229 -9.08 -26.87 12.57
C THR A 229 -9.88 -26.93 11.26
N HIS A 230 -11.21 -26.96 11.35
CA HIS A 230 -12.14 -27.02 10.21
C HIS A 230 -12.98 -25.74 10.03
N LEU A 231 -12.64 -24.66 10.75
CA LEU A 231 -13.25 -23.34 10.61
C LEU A 231 -12.44 -22.48 9.64
#